data_76103d54536f82739b0908d855ada6b4
#
_entry.id   76103d54536f82739b0908d855ada6b4
#
_cell.length_a   1.000
_cell.length_b   1.000
_cell.length_c   1.000
_cell.angle_alpha   90.00
_cell.angle_beta   90.00
_cell.angle_gamma   90.00
#
_symmetry.space_group_name_H-M   'P 1'
#
loop_
_entity.id
_entity.type
_entity.pdbx_description
1 polymer ?
#
loop_
_entity_poly.entity_id
_entity_poly.type
_entity_poly.pdbx_seq_one_letter_code
_entity_poly.pdbx_strand_id
1 'polypeptide(L)'
;MATLNYEITTSGGVRAVDPETGAEVATCPATGTMVVQLLRPASGVIVREAYYHYPRARSNVYYLDSQLKEVWRAERPSASDAYVSAGWLGNGVLRCATWECWTCDIDSASGRILRKVFTK
;
A
#
# COMPACT_ATOMS: atom_id res chain seq x y z
N MET A 1 -12.25 21.36 1.14
CA MET A 1 -10.82 21.05 1.00
C MET A 1 -10.65 20.08 -0.19
N ALA A 2 -9.76 20.41 -1.09
CA ALA A 2 -9.56 19.58 -2.27
C ALA A 2 -8.88 18.26 -1.88
N THR A 3 -9.33 17.17 -2.49
CA THR A 3 -8.71 15.87 -2.34
C THR A 3 -7.40 15.84 -3.15
N LEU A 4 -6.32 15.40 -2.54
CA LEU A 4 -5.04 15.29 -3.22
C LEU A 4 -5.06 14.15 -4.24
N ASN A 5 -4.31 14.30 -5.30
CA ASN A 5 -4.00 13.22 -6.24
C ASN A 5 -2.67 12.59 -5.84
N TYR A 6 -2.56 11.27 -6.03
CA TYR A 6 -1.35 10.52 -5.72
C TYR A 6 -0.84 9.86 -6.99
N GLU A 7 0.46 9.95 -7.22
CA GLU A 7 1.11 9.46 -8.44
C GLU A 7 2.37 8.70 -8.10
N ILE A 8 2.67 7.69 -8.91
CA ILE A 8 3.94 6.99 -8.84
C ILE A 8 4.98 7.84 -9.57
N THR A 9 6.10 8.12 -8.90
CA THR A 9 7.16 8.94 -9.49
C THR A 9 8.03 8.13 -10.44
N THR A 10 8.79 8.82 -11.29
CA THR A 10 9.73 8.14 -12.20
C THR A 10 10.84 7.40 -11.46
N SER A 11 11.13 7.79 -10.23
CA SER A 11 12.11 7.11 -9.38
C SER A 11 11.51 5.94 -8.58
N GLY A 12 10.22 5.64 -8.76
CA GLY A 12 9.57 4.51 -8.11
C GLY A 12 8.97 4.79 -6.75
N GLY A 13 8.93 6.05 -6.34
CA GLY A 13 8.27 6.46 -5.10
C GLY A 13 6.84 6.95 -5.35
N VAL A 14 6.31 7.73 -4.44
CA VAL A 14 4.97 8.31 -4.54
C VAL A 14 5.02 9.80 -4.24
N ARG A 15 4.18 10.58 -4.91
CA ARG A 15 3.99 12.00 -4.61
C ARG A 15 2.51 12.34 -4.50
N ALA A 16 2.22 13.33 -3.67
CA ALA A 16 0.89 13.91 -3.53
C ALA A 16 0.88 15.25 -4.27
N VAL A 17 -0.15 15.48 -5.06
CA VAL A 17 -0.26 16.65 -5.94
C VAL A 17 -1.59 17.33 -5.69
N ASP A 18 -1.56 18.66 -5.60
CA ASP A 18 -2.77 19.48 -5.56
C ASP A 18 -3.41 19.42 -6.95
N PRO A 19 -4.66 18.91 -7.07
CA PRO A 19 -5.29 18.78 -8.39
C PRO A 19 -5.63 20.12 -9.04
N GLU A 20 -5.75 21.19 -8.26
CA GLU A 20 -6.10 22.51 -8.80
C GLU A 20 -4.90 23.23 -9.39
N THR A 21 -3.75 23.12 -8.76
CA THR A 21 -2.54 23.84 -9.17
C THR A 21 -1.50 22.96 -9.86
N GLY A 22 -1.60 21.63 -9.69
CA GLY A 22 -0.58 20.70 -10.14
C GLY A 22 0.68 20.71 -9.29
N ALA A 23 0.69 21.45 -8.19
CA ALA A 23 1.86 21.57 -7.33
C ALA A 23 2.05 20.31 -6.49
N GLU A 24 3.30 19.87 -6.37
CA GLU A 24 3.66 18.78 -5.47
C GLU A 24 3.55 19.27 -4.02
N VAL A 25 2.76 18.55 -3.22
CA VAL A 25 2.54 18.87 -1.81
C VAL A 25 3.49 18.07 -0.92
N ALA A 26 3.75 16.83 -1.31
CA ALA A 26 4.63 15.93 -0.57
C ALA A 26 5.18 14.86 -1.51
N THR A 27 6.31 14.28 -1.15
CA THR A 27 6.91 13.18 -1.90
C THR A 27 7.54 12.20 -0.94
N CYS A 28 7.55 10.93 -1.31
CA CYS A 28 8.06 9.86 -0.46
C CYS A 28 8.77 8.85 -1.36
N PRO A 29 10.04 8.55 -1.11
CA PRO A 29 10.73 7.53 -1.90
C PRO A 29 10.19 6.14 -1.58
N ALA A 30 10.44 5.19 -2.47
CA ALA A 30 10.18 3.79 -2.18
C ALA A 30 11.00 3.33 -0.97
N THR A 31 10.44 2.39 -0.21
CA THR A 31 11.09 1.93 1.02
C THR A 31 11.96 0.71 0.82
N GLY A 32 11.79 -0.02 -0.27
CA GLY A 32 12.57 -1.23 -0.51
C GLY A 32 12.84 -1.53 -1.98
N THR A 33 11.83 -1.41 -2.83
CA THR A 33 11.98 -1.70 -4.26
C THR A 33 11.45 -0.56 -5.10
N MET A 34 10.20 -0.67 -5.54
CA MET A 34 9.54 0.40 -6.29
C MET A 34 8.04 0.26 -6.12
N VAL A 35 7.35 1.38 -6.09
CA VAL A 35 5.88 1.40 -6.02
C VAL A 35 5.33 0.92 -7.36
N VAL A 36 4.42 -0.06 -7.29
CA VAL A 36 3.77 -0.64 -8.48
C VAL A 36 2.26 -0.49 -8.45
N GLN A 37 1.69 -0.11 -7.31
CA GLN A 37 0.24 0.04 -7.18
C GLN A 37 -0.11 1.04 -6.09
N LEU A 38 -1.12 1.86 -6.37
CA LEU A 38 -1.72 2.77 -5.40
C LEU A 38 -3.19 2.46 -5.25
N LEU A 39 -3.68 2.45 -4.02
CA LEU A 39 -5.10 2.31 -3.70
C LEU A 39 -5.52 3.55 -2.90
N ARG A 40 -6.74 4.03 -3.13
CA ARG A 40 -7.19 5.30 -2.55
C ARG A 40 -8.30 5.08 -1.53
N PRO A 41 -7.99 5.17 -0.22
CA PRO A 41 -9.00 5.27 0.83
C PRO A 41 -9.58 6.68 0.87
N ALA A 42 -10.39 6.98 1.88
CA ALA A 42 -11.02 8.30 2.02
C ALA A 42 -9.98 9.43 2.13
N SER A 43 -8.83 9.17 2.73
CA SER A 43 -7.70 10.11 2.75
C SER A 43 -6.40 9.34 2.71
N GLY A 44 -5.34 9.99 2.18
CA GLY A 44 -4.06 9.34 2.04
C GLY A 44 -4.04 8.32 0.91
N VAL A 45 -3.11 7.39 0.97
CA VAL A 45 -2.89 6.41 -0.10
C VAL A 45 -2.33 5.10 0.47
N ILE A 46 -2.82 3.98 -0.03
CA ILE A 46 -2.26 2.67 0.29
C ILE A 46 -1.34 2.28 -0.85
N VAL A 47 -0.13 1.85 -0.52
CA VAL A 47 0.97 1.62 -1.45
C VAL A 47 1.36 0.15 -1.42
N ARG A 48 1.53 -0.44 -2.61
CA ARG A 48 2.18 -1.74 -2.74
C ARG A 48 3.44 -1.57 -3.57
N GLU A 49 4.58 -2.02 -3.01
CA GLU A 49 5.84 -2.04 -3.75
C GLU A 49 6.07 -3.42 -4.36
N ALA A 50 6.89 -3.47 -5.41
CA ALA A 50 7.24 -4.73 -6.05
C ALA A 50 7.81 -5.71 -5.02
N TYR A 51 7.34 -6.95 -5.04
CA TYR A 51 7.73 -7.94 -4.05
C TYR A 51 9.14 -8.50 -4.28
N TYR A 52 9.65 -8.42 -5.50
CA TYR A 52 10.99 -8.87 -5.82
C TYR A 52 12.03 -8.09 -5.03
N HIS A 53 12.86 -8.80 -4.28
CA HIS A 53 13.96 -8.21 -3.51
C HIS A 53 13.51 -7.22 -2.43
N TYR A 54 12.22 -7.20 -2.10
CA TYR A 54 11.74 -6.35 -1.01
C TYR A 54 12.32 -6.88 0.32
N PRO A 55 12.80 -5.98 1.21
CA PRO A 55 13.38 -6.41 2.51
C PRO A 55 12.41 -7.25 3.31
N ARG A 56 12.84 -8.45 3.73
CA ARG A 56 11.97 -9.40 4.44
C ARG A 56 11.58 -8.96 5.83
N ALA A 57 12.26 -7.95 6.37
CA ALA A 57 11.98 -7.46 7.71
C ALA A 57 10.61 -6.80 7.83
N ARG A 58 9.97 -6.44 6.72
CA ARG A 58 8.69 -5.71 6.77
C ARG A 58 7.85 -5.98 5.53
N SER A 59 6.56 -5.61 5.64
CA SER A 59 5.59 -5.78 4.57
C SER A 59 5.82 -4.78 3.44
N ASN A 60 5.52 -5.20 2.21
CA ASN A 60 5.58 -4.34 1.04
C ASN A 60 4.26 -3.61 0.75
N VAL A 61 3.30 -3.68 1.66
CA VAL A 61 2.04 -2.91 1.59
C VAL A 61 1.95 -2.03 2.82
N TYR A 62 1.69 -0.74 2.61
CA TYR A 62 1.62 0.21 3.71
C TYR A 62 0.69 1.37 3.37
N TYR A 63 0.20 2.04 4.42
CA TYR A 63 -0.69 3.18 4.30
C TYR A 63 0.05 4.45 4.69
N LEU A 64 -0.04 5.46 3.82
CA LEU A 64 0.51 6.79 4.04
C LEU A 64 -0.65 7.78 4.19
N ASP A 65 -0.54 8.70 5.14
CA ASP A 65 -1.53 9.76 5.31
C ASP A 65 -1.39 10.82 4.20
N SER A 66 -2.17 11.88 4.27
CA SER A 66 -2.16 12.94 3.25
C SER A 66 -0.85 13.70 3.18
N GLN A 67 0.01 13.58 4.18
CA GLN A 67 1.36 14.15 4.18
C GLN A 67 2.42 13.13 3.84
N LEU A 68 2.00 11.94 3.37
CA LEU A 68 2.84 10.80 3.01
C LEU A 68 3.68 10.27 4.17
N LYS A 69 3.13 10.35 5.38
CA LYS A 69 3.72 9.71 6.56
C LYS A 69 3.08 8.36 6.79
N GLU A 70 3.88 7.37 7.13
CA GLU A 70 3.39 6.01 7.32
C GLU A 70 2.46 5.92 8.53
N VAL A 71 1.25 5.37 8.32
CA VAL A 71 0.26 5.14 9.37
C VAL A 71 0.34 3.70 9.84
N TRP A 72 0.38 2.73 8.91
CA TRP A 72 0.55 1.33 9.24
C TRP A 72 1.25 0.58 8.10
N ARG A 73 1.84 -0.56 8.46
CA ARG A 73 2.30 -1.58 7.54
C ARG A 73 1.39 -2.79 7.65
N ALA A 74 0.99 -3.34 6.50
CA ALA A 74 0.09 -4.47 6.50
C ALA A 74 0.72 -5.68 7.18
N GLU A 75 -0.04 -6.32 8.05
CA GLU A 75 0.36 -7.58 8.64
C GLU A 75 0.52 -8.63 7.53
N ARG A 76 1.45 -9.56 7.70
CA ARG A 76 1.69 -10.66 6.75
C ARG A 76 1.35 -11.99 7.41
N PRO A 77 0.91 -13.00 6.62
CA PRO A 77 0.66 -14.33 7.20
C PRO A 77 1.94 -14.98 7.74
N SER A 78 3.11 -14.62 7.23
CA SER A 78 4.39 -15.05 7.78
C SER A 78 5.45 -13.98 7.53
N ALA A 79 6.54 -14.04 8.27
CA ALA A 79 7.63 -13.08 8.15
C ALA A 79 8.41 -13.20 6.83
N SER A 80 8.25 -14.31 6.11
CA SER A 80 8.93 -14.52 4.83
C SER A 80 8.07 -14.19 3.62
N ASP A 81 6.79 -13.84 3.84
CA ASP A 81 5.84 -13.65 2.76
C ASP A 81 5.81 -12.20 2.28
N ALA A 82 5.29 -12.00 1.07
CA ALA A 82 5.13 -10.67 0.48
C ALA A 82 3.85 -10.65 -0.35
N TYR A 83 3.23 -9.48 -0.45
CA TYR A 83 2.01 -9.29 -1.21
C TYR A 83 2.33 -9.10 -2.70
N VAL A 84 1.65 -9.89 -3.55
CA VAL A 84 1.79 -9.81 -5.00
C VAL A 84 0.63 -9.08 -5.65
N SER A 85 -0.47 -8.86 -4.93
CA SER A 85 -1.61 -8.10 -5.41
C SER A 85 -2.36 -7.46 -4.25
N ALA A 86 -3.12 -6.42 -4.54
CA ALA A 86 -3.98 -5.77 -3.57
C ALA A 86 -5.18 -5.17 -4.29
N GLY A 87 -6.35 -5.20 -3.64
CA GLY A 87 -7.55 -4.61 -4.20
C GLY A 87 -8.57 -4.34 -3.10
N TRP A 88 -9.55 -3.51 -3.40
CA TRP A 88 -10.66 -3.27 -2.47
C TRP A 88 -11.65 -4.42 -2.54
N LEU A 89 -12.00 -4.95 -1.35
CA LEU A 89 -13.11 -5.90 -1.23
C LEU A 89 -14.42 -5.16 -1.00
N GLY A 90 -14.38 -4.07 -0.25
CA GLY A 90 -15.53 -3.26 0.14
C GLY A 90 -15.55 -3.07 1.65
N ASN A 91 -16.35 -2.10 2.13
CA ASN A 91 -16.55 -1.85 3.56
C ASN A 91 -15.26 -1.65 4.34
N GLY A 92 -14.28 -0.95 3.75
CA GLY A 92 -13.01 -0.68 4.41
C GLY A 92 -12.09 -1.87 4.51
N VAL A 93 -12.28 -2.89 3.67
CA VAL A 93 -11.46 -4.10 3.67
C VAL A 93 -10.72 -4.21 2.35
N LEU A 94 -9.42 -4.51 2.44
CA LEU A 94 -8.58 -4.85 1.29
C LEU A 94 -8.50 -6.37 1.16
N ARG A 95 -8.44 -6.86 -0.08
CA ARG A 95 -8.13 -8.26 -0.33
C ARG A 95 -6.80 -8.34 -1.07
N CYS A 96 -5.83 -9.02 -0.48
CA CYS A 96 -4.47 -9.08 -0.98
C CYS A 96 -4.01 -10.52 -1.08
N ALA A 97 -3.36 -10.87 -2.18
CA ALA A 97 -2.77 -12.19 -2.35
C ALA A 97 -1.27 -12.14 -2.07
N THR A 98 -0.72 -13.24 -1.54
CA THR A 98 0.70 -13.32 -1.22
C THR A 98 1.43 -14.31 -2.11
N TRP A 99 2.75 -14.19 -2.12
CA TRP A 99 3.64 -15.10 -2.84
C TRP A 99 3.50 -16.55 -2.35
N GLU A 100 3.26 -16.73 -1.04
CA GLU A 100 3.12 -18.07 -0.43
C GLU A 100 1.68 -18.61 -0.53
N CYS A 101 0.87 -18.03 -1.41
CA CYS A 101 -0.47 -18.52 -1.78
C CYS A 101 -1.55 -18.29 -0.72
N TRP A 102 -1.43 -17.25 0.09
CA TRP A 102 -2.50 -16.80 0.97
C TRP A 102 -3.30 -15.69 0.32
N THR A 103 -4.62 -15.71 0.51
CA THR A 103 -5.48 -14.56 0.27
C THR A 103 -5.87 -13.98 1.62
N CYS A 104 -5.52 -12.72 1.84
CA CYS A 104 -5.72 -12.06 3.13
C CYS A 104 -6.73 -10.93 2.98
N ASP A 105 -7.71 -10.88 3.88
CA ASP A 105 -8.58 -9.72 4.03
C ASP A 105 -7.99 -8.86 5.13
N ILE A 106 -7.71 -7.60 4.79
CA ILE A 106 -6.97 -6.68 5.64
C ILE A 106 -7.85 -5.48 5.97
N ASP A 107 -7.90 -5.13 7.26
CA ASP A 107 -8.60 -3.94 7.73
C ASP A 107 -7.83 -2.70 7.28
N SER A 108 -8.46 -1.85 6.47
CA SER A 108 -7.81 -0.64 5.95
C SER A 108 -7.57 0.43 7.00
N ALA A 109 -8.20 0.33 8.18
CA ALA A 109 -7.95 1.26 9.27
C ALA A 109 -6.71 0.90 10.09
N SER A 110 -6.34 -0.38 10.17
CA SER A 110 -5.25 -0.84 11.02
C SER A 110 -4.13 -1.59 10.31
N GLY A 111 -4.38 -2.08 9.09
CA GLY A 111 -3.43 -2.94 8.37
C GLY A 111 -3.40 -4.38 8.89
N ARG A 112 -4.31 -4.76 9.78
CA ARG A 112 -4.32 -6.10 10.37
C ARG A 112 -5.09 -7.07 9.52
N ILE A 113 -4.66 -8.34 9.52
CA ILE A 113 -5.35 -9.42 8.84
C ILE A 113 -6.63 -9.76 9.63
N LEU A 114 -7.77 -9.65 8.96
CA LEU A 114 -9.07 -10.06 9.51
C LEU A 114 -9.33 -11.52 9.22
N ARG A 115 -8.88 -12.02 8.08
CA ARG A 115 -9.10 -13.38 7.62
C ARG A 115 -8.03 -13.74 6.61
N LYS A 116 -7.58 -14.99 6.61
CA LYS A 116 -6.68 -15.49 5.58
C LYS A 116 -7.10 -16.88 5.15
N VAL A 117 -6.97 -17.16 3.86
CA VAL A 117 -7.33 -18.44 3.25
C VAL A 117 -6.18 -18.87 2.35
N PHE A 118 -5.78 -20.14 2.46
CA PHE A 118 -4.78 -20.68 1.55
C PHE A 118 -5.46 -20.97 0.21
N THR A 119 -4.88 -20.43 -0.88
CA THR A 119 -5.54 -20.42 -2.19
C THR A 119 -4.72 -21.11 -3.28
N LYS A 120 -3.89 -22.00 -2.92
CA LYS A 120 -3.13 -22.74 -3.90
C LYS A 120 -4.04 -23.63 -4.76
#